data_901cd5d1dce2aa7a16712b2a801d2e58
#
_entry.id   901cd5d1dce2aa7a16712b2a801d2e58
#
_cell.length_a   1.000
_cell.length_b   1.000
_cell.length_c   1.000
_cell.angle_alpha   90.00
_cell.angle_beta   90.00
_cell.angle_gamma   90.00
#
_symmetry.space_group_name_H-M   'P 1'
#
loop_
_entity.id
_entity.type
_entity.pdbx_description
1 polymer ?
#
loop_
_entity_poly.entity_id
_entity_poly.type
_entity_poly.pdbx_seq_one_letter_code
_entity_poly.pdbx_strand_id
1 'polypeptide(L)'
;PTTGHISVHEAGAIEATGHKVIEIPTENGKLDVESAKKMVELHMDFHMVQPKMVYISNPTEIGTIYSKEELKSLSDYCKEAGLYLYLDGARMASALTSEKNDIALEDYAKYTDAFYLGGTKCGLLFGEALVLINKELRQHNFIHITKQRGATLAKGRLLGVQFKELFSGNRYEEVGSHSNEMAMMIKRACLAQNIDLKTDSYTNQQFPILPNTMIEELGKKYRYEFWEKVDDKTSVIRFVTSWATKKEDVEELIKDIEVLSKKYL
;
A
#
# COMPACT_ATOMS: atom_id res chain seq x y z
N PRO A 1 -9.98 3.23 4.34
CA PRO A 1 -10.00 2.23 5.43
C PRO A 1 -9.31 2.74 6.68
N THR A 2 -9.67 2.22 7.88
CA THR A 2 -8.97 2.51 9.14
C THR A 2 -7.51 2.09 9.15
N THR A 3 -7.12 1.15 8.28
CA THR A 3 -5.74 0.73 8.05
C THR A 3 -4.98 1.63 7.10
N GLY A 4 -5.65 2.61 6.49
CA GLY A 4 -5.07 3.52 5.50
C GLY A 4 -3.90 4.31 6.07
N HIS A 5 -2.81 4.44 5.30
CA HIS A 5 -1.59 5.11 5.74
C HIS A 5 -1.85 6.56 6.17
N ILE A 6 -2.75 7.27 5.47
CA ILE A 6 -3.16 8.63 5.81
C ILE A 6 -3.89 8.74 7.16
N SER A 7 -4.45 7.65 7.66
CA SER A 7 -5.14 7.62 8.96
C SER A 7 -4.18 7.43 10.13
N VAL A 8 -3.10 6.62 9.93
CA VAL A 8 -2.30 6.11 11.07
C VAL A 8 -0.80 6.49 11.02
N HIS A 9 -0.26 6.93 9.87
CA HIS A 9 1.18 7.10 9.71
C HIS A 9 1.66 8.46 9.20
N GLU A 10 0.75 9.40 8.87
CA GLU A 10 1.12 10.68 8.26
C GLU A 10 1.10 11.88 9.22
N ALA A 11 1.03 11.61 10.53
CA ALA A 11 1.08 12.64 11.57
C ALA A 11 0.07 13.80 11.34
N GLY A 12 -1.12 13.50 10.83
CA GLY A 12 -2.14 14.51 10.55
C GLY A 12 -1.84 15.41 9.34
N ALA A 13 -1.06 14.93 8.35
CA ALA A 13 -0.70 15.74 7.19
C ALA A 13 -1.92 16.17 6.36
N ILE A 14 -2.95 15.33 6.28
CA ILE A 14 -4.20 15.67 5.58
C ILE A 14 -4.95 16.75 6.36
N GLU A 15 -5.12 16.58 7.67
CA GLU A 15 -5.80 17.52 8.57
C GLU A 15 -5.09 18.88 8.58
N ALA A 16 -3.76 18.90 8.52
CA ALA A 16 -2.97 20.13 8.44
C ALA A 16 -3.25 20.96 7.17
N THR A 17 -3.87 20.37 6.15
CA THR A 17 -4.33 21.09 4.95
C THR A 17 -5.75 21.62 5.06
N GLY A 18 -6.41 21.44 6.21
CA GLY A 18 -7.81 21.87 6.44
C GLY A 18 -8.84 20.84 5.98
N HIS A 19 -8.43 19.59 5.75
CA HIS A 19 -9.32 18.47 5.40
C HIS A 19 -9.49 17.54 6.59
N LYS A 20 -10.52 16.72 6.54
CA LYS A 20 -10.78 15.66 7.54
C LYS A 20 -10.68 14.31 6.86
N VAL A 21 -9.93 13.40 7.46
CA VAL A 21 -9.98 11.99 7.09
C VAL A 21 -11.21 11.36 7.75
N ILE A 22 -12.07 10.75 6.94
CA ILE A 22 -13.23 9.97 7.40
C ILE A 22 -12.86 8.50 7.23
N GLU A 23 -12.64 7.84 8.35
CA GLU A 23 -12.19 6.47 8.39
C GLU A 23 -13.36 5.49 8.27
N ILE A 24 -13.17 4.44 7.48
CA ILE A 24 -14.16 3.37 7.29
C ILE A 24 -13.51 2.06 7.71
N PRO A 25 -14.03 1.36 8.74
CA PRO A 25 -13.57 0.03 9.11
C PRO A 25 -13.79 -0.97 7.96
N THR A 26 -12.79 -1.78 7.69
CA THR A 26 -12.84 -2.83 6.66
C THR A 26 -12.13 -4.09 7.18
N GLU A 27 -12.61 -5.27 6.81
CA GLU A 27 -12.00 -6.54 7.24
C GLU A 27 -10.72 -6.86 6.47
N ASN A 28 -10.72 -6.52 5.18
CA ASN A 28 -9.65 -6.88 4.24
C ASN A 28 -8.81 -5.66 3.76
N GLY A 29 -8.95 -4.51 4.42
CA GLY A 29 -8.25 -3.27 4.04
C GLY A 29 -8.76 -2.60 2.77
N LYS A 30 -9.74 -3.18 2.07
CA LYS A 30 -10.34 -2.62 0.85
C LYS A 30 -11.65 -1.90 1.18
N LEU A 31 -11.81 -0.72 0.63
CA LEU A 31 -13.07 0.00 0.65
C LEU A 31 -13.95 -0.48 -0.52
N ASP A 32 -15.19 -0.80 -0.23
CA ASP A 32 -16.20 -1.13 -1.24
C ASP A 32 -17.20 0.02 -1.46
N VAL A 33 -18.03 -0.12 -2.49
CA VAL A 33 -19.03 0.88 -2.87
C VAL A 33 -20.09 1.07 -1.78
N GLU A 34 -20.52 -0.01 -1.14
CA GLU A 34 -21.57 0.04 -0.11
C GLU A 34 -21.12 0.84 1.11
N SER A 35 -19.92 0.54 1.60
CA SER A 35 -19.31 1.25 2.73
C SER A 35 -19.07 2.72 2.41
N ALA A 36 -18.61 3.03 1.20
CA ALA A 36 -18.40 4.41 0.75
C ALA A 36 -19.73 5.16 0.66
N LYS A 37 -20.76 4.56 0.07
CA LYS A 37 -22.11 5.13 -0.06
C LYS A 37 -22.71 5.42 1.30
N LYS A 38 -22.70 4.45 2.21
CA LYS A 38 -23.19 4.61 3.58
C LYS A 38 -22.50 5.78 4.29
N MET A 39 -21.19 5.94 4.11
CA MET A 39 -20.45 7.04 4.73
C MET A 39 -20.83 8.39 4.13
N VAL A 40 -21.05 8.48 2.82
CA VAL A 40 -21.55 9.71 2.18
C VAL A 40 -22.94 10.07 2.70
N GLU A 41 -23.86 9.11 2.78
CA GLU A 41 -25.21 9.31 3.31
C GLU A 41 -25.21 9.81 4.77
N LEU A 42 -24.33 9.26 5.62
CA LEU A 42 -24.17 9.71 7.00
C LEU A 42 -23.67 11.16 7.12
N HIS A 43 -23.02 11.69 6.09
CA HIS A 43 -22.46 13.04 6.07
C HIS A 43 -23.32 14.06 5.27
N MET A 44 -24.59 13.74 5.04
CA MET A 44 -25.52 14.66 4.35
C MET A 44 -25.99 15.80 5.23
N ASP A 45 -25.84 15.70 6.56
CA ASP A 45 -26.19 16.75 7.51
C ASP A 45 -25.27 17.96 7.34
N PHE A 46 -25.84 19.16 7.32
CA PHE A 46 -25.10 20.42 7.12
C PHE A 46 -24.12 20.77 8.25
N HIS A 47 -24.21 20.11 9.40
CA HIS A 47 -23.22 20.23 10.48
C HIS A 47 -21.97 19.38 10.25
N MET A 48 -21.99 18.48 9.27
CA MET A 48 -20.92 17.53 9.02
C MET A 48 -20.06 17.94 7.81
N VAL A 49 -18.79 17.55 7.85
CA VAL A 49 -17.88 17.72 6.71
C VAL A 49 -18.36 16.85 5.56
N GLN A 50 -18.57 17.45 4.39
CA GLN A 50 -18.98 16.71 3.19
C GLN A 50 -17.81 15.94 2.58
N PRO A 51 -17.95 14.64 2.34
CA PRO A 51 -16.98 13.87 1.56
C PRO A 51 -16.80 14.44 0.14
N LYS A 52 -15.56 14.51 -0.32
CA LYS A 52 -15.22 14.95 -1.69
C LYS A 52 -14.28 14.01 -2.41
N MET A 53 -13.64 13.11 -1.68
CA MET A 53 -12.67 12.19 -2.25
C MET A 53 -12.77 10.83 -1.56
N VAL A 54 -12.74 9.78 -2.35
CA VAL A 54 -12.44 8.42 -1.90
C VAL A 54 -10.95 8.19 -2.08
N TYR A 55 -10.27 7.80 -1.00
CA TYR A 55 -8.86 7.47 -0.98
C TYR A 55 -8.68 5.98 -0.74
N ILE A 56 -7.99 5.30 -1.64
CA ILE A 56 -7.67 3.87 -1.54
C ILE A 56 -6.19 3.65 -1.78
N SER A 57 -5.65 2.53 -1.28
CA SER A 57 -4.28 2.09 -1.54
C SER A 57 -4.29 0.79 -2.35
N ASN A 58 -3.40 0.65 -3.34
CA ASN A 58 -3.21 -0.62 -4.03
C ASN A 58 -1.72 -0.91 -4.27
N PRO A 59 -1.17 -1.99 -3.62
CA PRO A 59 -1.82 -2.86 -2.64
C PRO A 59 -2.19 -2.12 -1.37
N THR A 60 -3.13 -2.67 -0.60
CA THR A 60 -3.50 -2.13 0.69
C THR A 60 -2.36 -2.31 1.71
N GLU A 61 -2.47 -1.65 2.85
CA GLU A 61 -1.46 -1.71 3.92
C GLU A 61 -1.31 -3.11 4.52
N ILE A 62 -2.35 -3.94 4.40
CA ILE A 62 -2.33 -5.35 4.83
C ILE A 62 -2.07 -6.35 3.71
N GLY A 63 -1.65 -5.87 2.53
CA GLY A 63 -1.19 -6.70 1.43
C GLY A 63 -2.27 -7.31 0.54
N THR A 64 -3.53 -6.89 0.66
CA THR A 64 -4.57 -7.23 -0.31
C THR A 64 -4.48 -6.33 -1.55
N ILE A 65 -5.05 -6.76 -2.66
CA ILE A 65 -5.11 -5.98 -3.89
C ILE A 65 -6.55 -5.86 -4.38
N TYR A 66 -6.85 -4.72 -4.99
CA TYR A 66 -8.12 -4.53 -5.71
C TYR A 66 -8.10 -5.34 -7.01
N SER A 67 -9.23 -5.95 -7.35
CA SER A 67 -9.47 -6.42 -8.70
C SER A 67 -9.89 -5.26 -9.60
N LYS A 68 -9.80 -5.47 -10.91
CA LYS A 68 -10.25 -4.50 -11.92
C LYS A 68 -11.74 -4.16 -11.77
N GLU A 69 -12.54 -5.15 -11.43
CA GLU A 69 -13.99 -4.97 -11.20
C GLU A 69 -14.26 -4.12 -9.95
N GLU A 70 -13.57 -4.38 -8.84
CA GLU A 70 -13.69 -3.59 -7.61
C GLU A 70 -13.27 -2.13 -7.86
N LEU A 71 -12.14 -1.91 -8.54
CA LEU A 71 -11.67 -0.56 -8.88
C LEU A 71 -12.64 0.17 -9.80
N LYS A 72 -13.17 -0.54 -10.82
CA LYS A 72 -14.16 0.03 -11.74
C LYS A 72 -15.44 0.42 -11.00
N SER A 73 -15.94 -0.45 -10.13
CA SER A 73 -17.17 -0.21 -9.37
C SER A 73 -17.04 1.03 -8.47
N LEU A 74 -15.90 1.20 -7.78
CA LEU A 74 -15.61 2.41 -7.02
C LEU A 74 -15.52 3.65 -7.91
N SER A 75 -14.88 3.55 -9.08
CA SER A 75 -14.80 4.64 -10.06
C SER A 75 -16.18 5.09 -10.54
N ASP A 76 -17.04 4.14 -10.90
CA ASP A 76 -18.38 4.44 -11.38
C ASP A 76 -19.21 5.12 -10.28
N TYR A 77 -19.17 4.61 -9.06
CA TYR A 77 -19.82 5.22 -7.90
C TYR A 77 -19.29 6.64 -7.64
N CYS A 78 -17.98 6.85 -7.61
CA CYS A 78 -17.41 8.17 -7.38
C CYS A 78 -17.89 9.19 -8.43
N LYS A 79 -17.95 8.81 -9.70
CA LYS A 79 -18.47 9.65 -10.77
C LYS A 79 -19.95 10.01 -10.56
N GLU A 80 -20.77 9.04 -10.20
CA GLU A 80 -22.19 9.24 -9.90
C GLU A 80 -22.41 10.17 -8.70
N ALA A 81 -21.63 9.97 -7.64
CA ALA A 81 -21.72 10.74 -6.40
C ALA A 81 -20.99 12.11 -6.43
N GLY A 82 -20.33 12.46 -7.51
CA GLY A 82 -19.54 13.71 -7.62
C GLY A 82 -18.33 13.74 -6.69
N LEU A 83 -17.69 12.58 -6.47
CA LEU A 83 -16.49 12.38 -5.67
C LEU A 83 -15.29 12.18 -6.58
N TYR A 84 -14.11 12.56 -6.09
CA TYR A 84 -12.85 12.15 -6.70
C TYR A 84 -12.41 10.78 -6.19
N LEU A 85 -11.81 9.97 -7.04
CA LEU A 85 -11.14 8.74 -6.66
C LEU A 85 -9.62 8.92 -6.74
N TYR A 86 -8.98 8.87 -5.59
CA TYR A 86 -7.52 8.94 -5.46
C TYR A 86 -6.95 7.58 -5.07
N LEU A 87 -5.87 7.17 -5.73
CA LEU A 87 -5.20 5.91 -5.43
C LEU A 87 -3.74 6.12 -4.99
N ASP A 88 -3.47 5.66 -3.78
CA ASP A 88 -2.13 5.54 -3.23
C ASP A 88 -1.42 4.34 -3.85
N GLY A 89 -0.41 4.62 -4.65
CA GLY A 89 0.42 3.62 -5.33
C GLY A 89 1.82 3.48 -4.74
N ALA A 90 2.00 3.68 -3.42
CA ALA A 90 3.31 3.59 -2.75
C ALA A 90 4.04 2.27 -3.04
N ARG A 91 3.30 1.18 -3.26
CA ARG A 91 3.82 -0.13 -3.64
C ARG A 91 3.21 -0.63 -4.97
N MET A 92 2.92 0.27 -5.89
CA MET A 92 2.27 -0.04 -7.17
C MET A 92 3.02 -1.11 -7.96
N ALA A 93 4.36 -1.11 -7.96
CA ALA A 93 5.15 -2.15 -8.62
C ALA A 93 4.83 -3.55 -8.09
N SER A 94 4.65 -3.69 -6.77
CA SER A 94 4.24 -4.94 -6.14
C SER A 94 2.80 -5.33 -6.51
N ALA A 95 1.87 -4.37 -6.60
CA ALA A 95 0.50 -4.67 -7.04
C ALA A 95 0.49 -5.16 -8.49
N LEU A 96 1.14 -4.43 -9.41
CA LEU A 96 1.17 -4.75 -10.84
C LEU A 96 1.76 -6.14 -11.14
N THR A 97 2.71 -6.59 -10.34
CA THR A 97 3.40 -7.86 -10.53
C THR A 97 2.92 -9.00 -9.63
N SER A 98 1.85 -8.74 -8.86
CA SER A 98 1.22 -9.79 -8.06
C SER A 98 0.54 -10.82 -8.97
N GLU A 99 0.65 -12.11 -8.62
CA GLU A 99 -0.03 -13.19 -9.35
C GLU A 99 -1.57 -13.11 -9.30
N LYS A 100 -2.12 -12.29 -8.40
CA LYS A 100 -3.56 -12.03 -8.28
C LYS A 100 -4.00 -10.75 -8.99
N ASN A 101 -3.08 -10.04 -9.62
CA ASN A 101 -3.38 -8.79 -10.28
C ASN A 101 -4.03 -9.01 -11.67
N ASP A 102 -5.11 -8.30 -11.92
CA ASP A 102 -5.81 -8.23 -13.20
C ASP A 102 -5.91 -6.79 -13.75
N ILE A 103 -5.19 -5.84 -13.13
CA ILE A 103 -5.21 -4.41 -13.47
C ILE A 103 -3.93 -4.07 -14.21
N ALA A 104 -4.04 -3.53 -15.41
CA ALA A 104 -2.91 -2.93 -16.12
C ALA A 104 -2.65 -1.49 -15.65
N LEU A 105 -1.45 -0.96 -15.86
CA LEU A 105 -1.10 0.40 -15.45
C LEU A 105 -2.04 1.45 -16.06
N GLU A 106 -2.47 1.25 -17.30
CA GLU A 106 -3.39 2.13 -18.02
C GLU A 106 -4.81 2.12 -17.42
N ASP A 107 -5.20 1.05 -16.75
CA ASP A 107 -6.50 0.98 -16.09
C ASP A 107 -6.59 1.93 -14.90
N TYR A 108 -5.49 2.17 -14.18
CA TYR A 108 -5.47 3.18 -13.11
C TYR A 108 -5.77 4.57 -13.66
N ALA A 109 -5.19 4.92 -14.81
CA ALA A 109 -5.50 6.18 -15.50
C ALA A 109 -6.95 6.27 -16.00
N LYS A 110 -7.59 5.14 -16.27
CA LYS A 110 -8.99 5.07 -16.73
C LYS A 110 -9.99 5.20 -15.58
N TYR A 111 -9.65 4.66 -14.42
CA TYR A 111 -10.60 4.50 -13.31
C TYR A 111 -10.37 5.46 -12.15
N THR A 112 -9.26 6.22 -12.10
CA THR A 112 -9.00 7.18 -11.03
C THR A 112 -8.93 8.62 -11.55
N ASP A 113 -9.16 9.58 -10.67
CA ASP A 113 -8.94 11.01 -10.97
C ASP A 113 -7.49 11.40 -10.79
N ALA A 114 -6.83 10.79 -9.82
CA ALA A 114 -5.40 10.92 -9.58
C ALA A 114 -4.86 9.66 -8.89
N PHE A 115 -3.61 9.36 -9.14
CA PHE A 115 -2.87 8.33 -8.43
C PHE A 115 -1.39 8.69 -8.38
N TYR A 116 -0.62 8.05 -7.48
CA TYR A 116 0.82 8.19 -7.58
C TYR A 116 1.52 6.85 -7.75
N LEU A 117 2.68 6.91 -8.38
CA LEU A 117 3.59 5.79 -8.59
C LEU A 117 4.70 5.88 -7.57
N GLY A 118 4.79 4.89 -6.70
CA GLY A 118 5.82 4.80 -5.69
C GLY A 118 7.21 4.66 -6.30
N GLY A 119 8.12 5.55 -5.90
CA GLY A 119 9.52 5.51 -6.33
C GLY A 119 10.47 5.07 -5.23
N THR A 120 10.29 5.60 -4.02
CA THR A 120 11.20 5.36 -2.88
C THR A 120 11.27 3.90 -2.46
N LYS A 121 10.15 3.16 -2.55
CA LYS A 121 10.09 1.72 -2.27
C LYS A 121 10.58 0.84 -3.43
N CYS A 122 10.88 1.45 -4.57
CA CYS A 122 11.37 0.81 -5.80
C CYS A 122 12.84 1.14 -6.11
N GLY A 123 13.60 1.63 -5.11
CA GLY A 123 15.03 1.89 -5.24
C GLY A 123 15.40 3.31 -5.67
N LEU A 124 14.43 4.21 -5.86
CA LEU A 124 14.75 5.63 -6.03
C LEU A 124 15.26 6.23 -4.71
N LEU A 125 16.17 7.19 -4.81
CA LEU A 125 16.74 7.87 -3.64
C LEU A 125 15.67 8.68 -2.89
N PHE A 126 14.72 9.28 -3.61
CA PHE A 126 13.62 10.07 -3.07
C PHE A 126 12.59 10.37 -4.17
N GLY A 127 11.36 10.64 -3.76
CA GLY A 127 10.28 11.15 -4.59
C GLY A 127 9.30 10.10 -5.10
N GLU A 128 8.12 10.63 -5.42
CA GLU A 128 6.98 9.90 -5.96
C GLU A 128 6.47 10.62 -7.20
N ALA A 129 5.91 9.90 -8.17
CA ALA A 129 5.33 10.51 -9.38
C ALA A 129 3.82 10.61 -9.26
N LEU A 130 3.31 11.81 -8.97
CA LEU A 130 1.87 12.07 -8.96
C LEU A 130 1.34 12.22 -10.38
N VAL A 131 0.35 11.41 -10.74
CA VAL A 131 -0.35 11.41 -12.02
C VAL A 131 -1.73 12.01 -11.84
N LEU A 132 -1.99 13.15 -12.46
CA LEU A 132 -3.29 13.84 -12.45
C LEU A 132 -4.03 13.57 -13.75
N ILE A 133 -5.07 12.77 -13.71
CA ILE A 133 -5.90 12.40 -14.85
C ILE A 133 -7.01 13.43 -15.05
N ASN A 134 -7.74 13.71 -13.99
CA ASN A 134 -8.83 14.69 -14.04
C ASN A 134 -8.26 16.09 -14.30
N LYS A 135 -8.73 16.73 -15.38
CA LYS A 135 -8.26 18.05 -15.80
C LYS A 135 -8.58 19.15 -14.80
N GLU A 136 -9.67 19.03 -14.06
CA GLU A 136 -10.06 20.00 -13.05
C GLU A 136 -9.02 20.11 -11.93
N LEU A 137 -8.44 18.98 -11.49
CA LEU A 137 -7.39 18.97 -10.46
C LEU A 137 -6.14 19.75 -10.88
N ARG A 138 -5.89 19.90 -12.20
CA ARG A 138 -4.76 20.67 -12.73
C ARG A 138 -5.04 22.16 -12.87
N GLN A 139 -6.31 22.56 -12.99
CA GLN A 139 -6.71 23.93 -13.27
C GLN A 139 -6.68 24.84 -12.03
N HIS A 140 -6.85 24.30 -10.83
CA HIS A 140 -6.98 25.06 -9.59
C HIS A 140 -5.62 25.42 -8.95
N ASN A 141 -4.76 26.14 -9.71
CA ASN A 141 -3.46 26.61 -9.19
C ASN A 141 -2.57 25.51 -8.60
N PHE A 142 -2.68 24.28 -9.10
CA PHE A 142 -1.93 23.12 -8.57
C PHE A 142 -0.43 23.41 -8.44
N ILE A 143 0.20 24.03 -9.44
CA ILE A 143 1.64 24.38 -9.41
C ILE A 143 1.97 25.39 -8.30
N HIS A 144 1.05 26.31 -7.99
CA HIS A 144 1.25 27.28 -6.92
C HIS A 144 1.16 26.59 -5.55
N ILE A 145 0.21 25.66 -5.38
CA ILE A 145 0.05 24.88 -4.16
C ILE A 145 1.27 23.97 -3.93
N THR A 146 1.75 23.30 -4.97
CA THR A 146 2.96 22.47 -4.89
C THR A 146 4.17 23.31 -4.52
N LYS A 147 4.33 24.53 -5.08
CA LYS A 147 5.39 25.45 -4.71
C LYS A 147 5.28 25.90 -3.26
N GLN A 148 4.10 26.31 -2.84
CA GLN A 148 3.82 26.77 -1.47
C GLN A 148 4.15 25.67 -0.44
N ARG A 149 3.84 24.41 -0.77
CA ARG A 149 4.08 23.24 0.10
C ARG A 149 5.50 22.66 -0.01
N GLY A 150 6.40 23.32 -0.74
CA GLY A 150 7.80 22.91 -0.87
C GLY A 150 8.06 21.76 -1.85
N ALA A 151 7.04 21.31 -2.58
CA ALA A 151 7.18 20.16 -3.50
C ALA A 151 7.75 20.54 -4.88
N THR A 152 7.99 21.83 -5.16
CA THR A 152 8.64 22.29 -6.39
C THR A 152 10.11 22.58 -6.14
N LEU A 153 10.98 21.65 -6.52
CA LEU A 153 12.42 21.76 -6.34
C LEU A 153 13.07 22.55 -7.50
N ALA A 154 14.07 23.39 -7.19
CA ALA A 154 14.85 24.12 -8.20
C ALA A 154 15.57 23.17 -9.18
N LYS A 155 15.94 21.99 -8.74
CA LYS A 155 16.59 20.92 -9.52
C LYS A 155 15.67 19.69 -9.65
N GLY A 156 14.36 19.88 -9.86
CA GLY A 156 13.34 18.83 -9.96
C GLY A 156 13.65 17.76 -11.02
N ARG A 157 14.46 18.07 -12.03
CA ARG A 157 14.95 17.08 -12.99
C ARG A 157 15.68 15.88 -12.36
N LEU A 158 16.23 16.02 -11.15
CA LEU A 158 16.87 14.90 -10.43
C LEU A 158 15.85 13.81 -10.11
N LEU A 159 14.62 14.19 -9.78
CA LEU A 159 13.49 13.25 -9.63
C LEU A 159 13.14 12.62 -10.99
N GLY A 160 12.98 13.44 -12.03
CA GLY A 160 12.61 12.99 -13.36
C GLY A 160 13.62 12.00 -13.97
N VAL A 161 14.92 12.20 -13.76
CA VAL A 161 15.96 11.28 -14.23
C VAL A 161 15.84 9.90 -13.55
N GLN A 162 15.55 9.85 -12.25
CA GLN A 162 15.34 8.60 -11.53
C GLN A 162 14.11 7.85 -12.06
N PHE A 163 12.99 8.54 -12.24
CA PHE A 163 11.78 7.94 -12.82
C PHE A 163 11.99 7.51 -14.27
N LYS A 164 12.70 8.31 -15.08
CA LYS A 164 13.06 7.92 -16.44
C LYS A 164 13.84 6.62 -16.47
N GLU A 165 14.78 6.43 -15.54
CA GLU A 165 15.57 5.20 -15.44
C GLU A 165 14.71 4.03 -14.95
N LEU A 166 13.90 4.25 -13.92
CA LEU A 166 13.02 3.23 -13.34
C LEU A 166 12.00 2.69 -14.36
N PHE A 167 11.49 3.55 -15.24
CA PHE A 167 10.54 3.18 -16.30
C PHE A 167 11.22 2.87 -17.66
N SER A 168 12.56 2.75 -17.70
CA SER A 168 13.27 2.28 -18.89
C SER A 168 13.26 0.75 -18.98
N GLY A 169 12.72 0.21 -20.05
CA GLY A 169 12.51 -1.25 -20.18
C GLY A 169 11.49 -1.73 -19.15
N ASN A 170 11.75 -2.86 -18.51
CA ASN A 170 10.85 -3.51 -17.58
C ASN A 170 11.30 -3.37 -16.11
N ARG A 171 12.14 -2.37 -15.77
CA ARG A 171 12.75 -2.29 -14.43
C ARG A 171 11.73 -2.11 -13.32
N TYR A 172 10.65 -1.36 -13.57
CA TYR A 172 9.59 -1.17 -12.59
C TYR A 172 8.90 -2.49 -12.22
N GLU A 173 8.61 -3.30 -13.25
CA GLU A 173 8.04 -4.63 -13.08
C GLU A 173 9.05 -5.61 -12.48
N GLU A 174 10.31 -5.55 -12.88
CA GLU A 174 11.38 -6.40 -12.33
C GLU A 174 11.55 -6.17 -10.82
N VAL A 175 11.56 -4.92 -10.38
CA VAL A 175 11.61 -4.54 -8.95
C VAL A 175 10.41 -5.10 -8.18
N GLY A 176 9.21 -4.96 -8.74
CA GLY A 176 7.99 -5.49 -8.14
C GLY A 176 8.00 -7.01 -8.05
N SER A 177 8.34 -7.68 -9.16
CA SER A 177 8.40 -9.14 -9.27
C SER A 177 9.41 -9.73 -8.28
N HIS A 178 10.62 -9.16 -8.22
CA HIS A 178 11.63 -9.60 -7.27
C HIS A 178 11.15 -9.46 -5.81
N SER A 179 10.58 -8.31 -5.47
CA SER A 179 10.05 -8.09 -4.12
C SER A 179 8.97 -9.09 -3.75
N ASN A 180 8.04 -9.36 -4.67
CA ASN A 180 6.97 -10.34 -4.47
C ASN A 180 7.53 -11.77 -4.36
N GLU A 181 8.47 -12.16 -5.22
CA GLU A 181 9.09 -13.48 -5.18
C GLU A 181 9.72 -13.76 -3.81
N MET A 182 10.51 -12.83 -3.30
CA MET A 182 11.11 -12.94 -1.96
C MET A 182 10.06 -13.08 -0.87
N ALA A 183 8.99 -12.30 -0.91
CA ALA A 183 7.89 -12.39 0.05
C ALA A 183 7.13 -13.72 -0.04
N MET A 184 6.90 -14.21 -1.27
CA MET A 184 6.22 -15.49 -1.47
C MET A 184 7.05 -16.69 -1.02
N MET A 185 8.38 -16.58 -0.99
CA MET A 185 9.24 -17.60 -0.36
C MET A 185 8.98 -17.66 1.15
N ILE A 186 8.92 -16.51 1.83
CA ILE A 186 8.60 -16.43 3.27
C ILE A 186 7.20 -16.97 3.53
N LYS A 187 6.20 -16.57 2.74
CA LYS A 187 4.83 -17.07 2.85
C LYS A 187 4.75 -18.58 2.80
N ARG A 188 5.37 -19.18 1.77
CA ARG A 188 5.38 -20.63 1.60
C ARG A 188 6.06 -21.35 2.77
N ALA A 189 7.14 -20.78 3.30
CA ALA A 189 7.81 -21.34 4.46
C ALA A 189 6.95 -21.31 5.72
N CYS A 190 6.25 -20.20 5.98
CA CYS A 190 5.31 -20.10 7.09
C CYS A 190 4.19 -21.15 6.98
N LEU A 191 3.56 -21.25 5.83
CA LEU A 191 2.47 -22.22 5.59
C LEU A 191 2.95 -23.68 5.71
N ALA A 192 4.17 -23.98 5.27
CA ALA A 192 4.78 -25.32 5.41
C ALA A 192 5.02 -25.72 6.88
N GLN A 193 5.11 -24.76 7.79
CA GLN A 193 5.22 -24.97 9.23
C GLN A 193 3.88 -24.83 9.97
N ASN A 194 2.74 -24.80 9.26
CA ASN A 194 1.40 -24.55 9.78
C ASN A 194 1.28 -23.21 10.56
N ILE A 195 2.06 -22.22 10.16
CA ILE A 195 1.94 -20.85 10.68
C ILE A 195 0.83 -20.13 9.93
N ASP A 196 -0.18 -19.69 10.68
CA ASP A 196 -1.27 -18.90 10.13
C ASP A 196 -0.80 -17.50 9.72
N LEU A 197 -1.42 -16.96 8.67
CA LEU A 197 -1.20 -15.59 8.22
C LEU A 197 -2.45 -14.76 8.48
N LYS A 198 -2.29 -13.57 9.04
CA LYS A 198 -3.41 -12.62 9.23
C LYS A 198 -4.12 -12.29 7.92
N THR A 199 -3.38 -12.19 6.84
CA THR A 199 -3.88 -11.85 5.51
C THR A 199 -3.26 -12.77 4.46
N ASP A 200 -4.06 -13.23 3.52
CA ASP A 200 -3.58 -13.99 2.35
C ASP A 200 -2.98 -13.03 1.30
N SER A 201 -1.83 -12.43 1.65
CA SER A 201 -1.14 -11.46 0.81
C SER A 201 -0.38 -12.14 -0.33
N TYR A 202 -0.49 -11.54 -1.52
CA TYR A 202 0.31 -11.88 -2.72
C TYR A 202 1.21 -10.72 -3.14
N THR A 203 1.61 -9.91 -2.17
CA THR A 203 2.47 -8.74 -2.35
C THR A 203 3.78 -8.90 -1.59
N ASN A 204 4.60 -7.86 -1.60
CA ASN A 204 5.88 -7.84 -0.88
C ASN A 204 5.75 -7.74 0.65
N GLN A 205 4.54 -7.88 1.21
CA GLN A 205 4.28 -7.83 2.65
C GLN A 205 3.67 -9.14 3.13
N GLN A 206 4.21 -9.74 4.20
CA GLN A 206 3.68 -10.98 4.80
C GLN A 206 3.45 -10.79 6.29
N PHE A 207 2.35 -11.33 6.79
CA PHE A 207 1.85 -11.07 8.14
C PHE A 207 1.66 -12.38 8.92
N PRO A 208 2.74 -13.10 9.30
CA PRO A 208 2.63 -14.32 10.08
C PRO A 208 2.18 -14.04 11.51
N ILE A 209 1.36 -14.95 12.04
CA ILE A 209 0.95 -15.01 13.46
C ILE A 209 1.90 -15.96 14.16
N LEU A 210 2.70 -15.45 15.08
CA LEU A 210 3.78 -16.19 15.71
C LEU A 210 3.71 -16.12 17.23
N PRO A 211 4.20 -17.17 17.96
CA PRO A 211 4.43 -17.07 19.39
C PRO A 211 5.40 -15.92 19.72
N ASN A 212 5.10 -15.16 20.78
CA ASN A 212 5.95 -14.03 21.19
C ASN A 212 7.40 -14.44 21.45
N THR A 213 7.63 -15.64 22.01
CA THR A 213 8.97 -16.20 22.22
C THR A 213 9.72 -16.48 20.91
N MET A 214 9.02 -16.92 19.86
CA MET A 214 9.60 -17.10 18.53
C MET A 214 9.94 -15.74 17.88
N ILE A 215 9.07 -14.75 18.05
CA ILE A 215 9.29 -13.38 17.57
C ILE A 215 10.57 -12.78 18.20
N GLU A 216 10.75 -12.95 19.53
CA GLU A 216 11.94 -12.48 20.23
C GLU A 216 13.23 -13.14 19.71
N GLU A 217 13.22 -14.45 19.43
CA GLU A 217 14.38 -15.14 18.85
C GLU A 217 14.69 -14.65 17.43
N LEU A 218 13.67 -14.51 16.56
CA LEU A 218 13.83 -13.95 15.22
C LEU A 218 14.38 -12.52 15.28
N GLY A 219 13.92 -11.71 16.23
CA GLY A 219 14.32 -10.33 16.42
C GLY A 219 15.80 -10.12 16.77
N LYS A 220 16.51 -11.17 17.24
CA LYS A 220 17.95 -11.11 17.45
C LYS A 220 18.77 -11.00 16.15
N LYS A 221 18.19 -11.47 15.05
CA LYS A 221 18.87 -11.58 13.75
C LYS A 221 18.16 -10.81 12.64
N TYR A 222 16.85 -10.76 12.64
CA TYR A 222 16.03 -10.15 11.60
C TYR A 222 15.27 -8.95 12.12
N ARG A 223 15.04 -7.97 11.23
CA ARG A 223 14.13 -6.87 11.51
C ARG A 223 12.76 -7.19 10.96
N TYR A 224 11.75 -6.97 11.77
CA TYR A 224 10.34 -7.04 11.43
C TYR A 224 9.63 -5.82 12.00
N GLU A 225 8.41 -5.60 11.58
CA GLU A 225 7.52 -4.63 12.19
C GLU A 225 6.47 -5.36 13.04
N PHE A 226 6.34 -4.94 14.30
CA PHE A 226 5.24 -5.41 15.14
C PHE A 226 3.94 -4.85 14.59
N TRP A 227 2.97 -5.72 14.30
CA TRP A 227 1.72 -5.30 13.70
C TRP A 227 0.60 -5.19 14.74
N GLU A 228 0.27 -6.27 15.41
CA GLU A 228 -0.74 -6.30 16.47
C GLU A 228 -0.57 -7.50 17.39
N LYS A 229 -1.11 -7.37 18.58
CA LYS A 229 -1.24 -8.46 19.55
C LYS A 229 -2.50 -9.26 19.24
N VAL A 230 -2.39 -10.58 19.11
CA VAL A 230 -3.54 -11.48 18.95
C VAL A 230 -4.07 -11.89 20.32
N ASP A 231 -3.18 -12.40 21.19
CA ASP A 231 -3.45 -12.75 22.57
C ASP A 231 -2.18 -12.55 23.44
N ASP A 232 -2.17 -13.09 24.68
CA ASP A 232 -1.02 -12.94 25.57
C ASP A 232 0.21 -13.73 25.13
N LYS A 233 0.08 -14.69 24.22
CA LYS A 233 1.14 -15.59 23.79
C LYS A 233 1.56 -15.38 22.32
N THR A 234 0.67 -14.82 21.49
CA THR A 234 0.85 -14.70 20.05
C THR A 234 0.63 -13.28 19.54
N SER A 235 1.40 -12.92 18.54
CA SER A 235 1.30 -11.62 17.87
C SER A 235 1.49 -11.76 16.35
N VAL A 236 0.99 -10.78 15.62
CA VAL A 236 1.27 -10.61 14.20
C VAL A 236 2.50 -9.74 14.06
N ILE A 237 3.43 -10.17 13.24
CA ILE A 237 4.52 -9.33 12.77
C ILE A 237 4.43 -9.15 11.25
N ARG A 238 5.05 -8.10 10.72
CA ARG A 238 5.13 -7.88 9.29
C ARG A 238 6.55 -8.04 8.79
N PHE A 239 6.75 -8.95 7.85
CA PHE A 239 7.92 -8.98 7.00
C PHE A 239 7.66 -8.20 5.70
N VAL A 240 8.61 -7.36 5.32
CA VAL A 240 8.54 -6.58 4.07
C VAL A 240 9.80 -6.83 3.28
N THR A 241 9.63 -7.32 2.07
CA THR A 241 10.71 -7.48 1.10
C THR A 241 10.77 -6.27 0.15
N SER A 242 11.89 -6.09 -0.51
CA SER A 242 12.10 -4.96 -1.41
C SER A 242 13.00 -5.36 -2.59
N TRP A 243 13.23 -4.43 -3.47
CA TRP A 243 14.19 -4.56 -4.57
C TRP A 243 15.62 -4.95 -4.12
N ALA A 244 15.99 -4.61 -2.88
CA ALA A 244 17.31 -4.88 -2.31
C ALA A 244 17.37 -6.16 -1.46
N THR A 245 16.25 -6.86 -1.28
CA THR A 245 16.20 -8.09 -0.49
C THR A 245 16.96 -9.20 -1.23
N LYS A 246 18.00 -9.73 -0.59
CA LYS A 246 18.79 -10.81 -1.16
C LYS A 246 18.11 -12.16 -0.93
N LYS A 247 18.19 -13.03 -1.91
CA LYS A 247 17.59 -14.36 -1.82
C LYS A 247 18.23 -15.20 -0.71
N GLU A 248 19.55 -15.07 -0.54
CA GLU A 248 20.30 -15.76 0.49
C GLU A 248 19.83 -15.40 1.90
N ASP A 249 19.52 -14.13 2.14
CA ASP A 249 18.99 -13.65 3.43
C ASP A 249 17.60 -14.23 3.69
N VAL A 250 16.76 -14.35 2.65
CA VAL A 250 15.43 -14.99 2.75
C VAL A 250 15.57 -16.49 3.00
N GLU A 251 16.48 -17.19 2.33
CA GLU A 251 16.74 -18.62 2.55
C GLU A 251 17.25 -18.89 3.97
N GLU A 252 18.04 -17.98 4.53
CA GLU A 252 18.50 -18.06 5.92
C GLU A 252 17.33 -17.86 6.89
N LEU A 253 16.47 -16.85 6.67
CA LEU A 253 15.26 -16.63 7.46
C LEU A 253 14.34 -17.87 7.43
N ILE A 254 14.15 -18.48 6.28
CA ILE A 254 13.33 -19.70 6.13
C ILE A 254 13.87 -20.84 6.99
N LYS A 255 15.17 -21.08 6.98
CA LYS A 255 15.81 -22.11 7.82
C LYS A 255 15.58 -21.83 9.32
N ASP A 256 15.71 -20.56 9.72
CA ASP A 256 15.49 -20.17 11.11
C ASP A 256 14.01 -20.32 11.49
N ILE A 257 13.06 -20.00 10.61
CA ILE A 257 11.63 -20.25 10.82
C ILE A 257 11.38 -21.76 11.01
N GLU A 258 11.94 -22.62 10.16
CA GLU A 258 11.79 -24.09 10.28
C GLU A 258 12.34 -24.65 11.60
N VAL A 259 13.49 -24.14 12.05
CA VAL A 259 14.11 -24.58 13.31
C VAL A 259 13.29 -24.10 14.51
N LEU A 260 12.91 -22.83 14.50
CA LEU A 260 12.18 -22.22 15.61
C LEU A 260 10.73 -22.74 15.72
N SER A 261 10.09 -23.07 14.58
CA SER A 261 8.76 -23.69 14.58
C SER A 261 8.74 -25.02 15.33
N LYS A 262 9.74 -25.88 15.12
CA LYS A 262 9.87 -27.14 15.86
C LYS A 262 10.06 -26.98 17.38
N LYS A 263 10.50 -25.80 17.81
CA LYS A 263 10.75 -25.50 19.22
C LYS A 263 9.57 -24.83 19.90
N TYR A 264 8.80 -24.02 19.17
CA TYR A 264 7.81 -23.12 19.74
C TYR A 264 6.36 -23.37 19.29
N LEU A 265 6.14 -24.12 18.19
CA LEU A 265 4.83 -24.59 17.73
C LEU A 265 4.64 -26.07 18.06
#